data_33b1fcfb2e05de644a30bd64e6259851
#
_entry.id   33b1fcfb2e05de644a30bd64e6259851
#
_cell.length_a   1.000
_cell.length_b   1.000
_cell.length_c   1.000
_cell.angle_alpha   90.00
_cell.angle_beta   90.00
_cell.angle_gamma   90.00
#
_symmetry.space_group_name_H-M   'P 1'
#
loop_
_entity.id
_entity.type
_entity.pdbx_description
1 polymer ?
#
loop_
_entity_poly.entity_id
_entity_poly.type
_entity_poly.pdbx_seq_one_letter_code
_entity_poly.pdbx_strand_id
1 'polypeptide(L)'
;MDFAAMTMKNRKDLSPQCGINPCSSEWTWLMMRLKSMSAKGFAGDFKNFDGQEPSELQDALCTVVNNWYNDGPVNAQIRKVLIGEAFDRYTIVHNGVIHIQQGLPSGFVLTVIFNSWVNECYKYLAWLDLAPSSRKALVHCDEDVDSITYGDDNGHAVKEDTLVWFNLRTIGMFLSKHGITYTDEHKNHWSIAKPSVDIQSISFLKRLFVPHPDMPTFFKAPLEKKSIEERLLWVTESKFASPDELLQENIKNSMQDAYQWGPVYFSELRDKIEDALAEVGKAHLMSEISYTGEEMKWFETVPGVVDYAQSKFAQDVFGVGVARA
;
A
#
# COMPACT_ATOMS: atom_id res chain seq x y z
N MET A 1 12.19 7.62 -20.02
CA MET A 1 11.75 7.03 -18.72
C MET A 1 10.44 6.31 -19.01
N ASP A 2 10.24 5.13 -18.48
CA ASP A 2 9.01 4.37 -18.62
C ASP A 2 7.91 4.99 -17.72
N PHE A 3 6.66 4.96 -18.15
CA PHE A 3 5.51 5.53 -17.41
C PHE A 3 5.38 4.91 -16.00
N ALA A 4 5.54 3.59 -15.91
CA ALA A 4 5.53 2.89 -14.62
C ALA A 4 6.67 3.38 -13.71
N ALA A 5 7.89 3.44 -14.22
CA ALA A 5 9.05 3.94 -13.48
C ALA A 5 8.87 5.41 -13.07
N MET A 6 8.23 6.23 -13.90
CA MET A 6 7.89 7.62 -13.57
C MET A 6 6.91 7.67 -12.40
N THR A 7 5.83 6.88 -12.43
CA THR A 7 4.85 6.79 -11.33
C THR A 7 5.54 6.38 -10.02
N MET A 8 6.34 5.32 -10.06
CA MET A 8 7.07 4.84 -8.87
C MET A 8 8.08 5.86 -8.33
N LYS A 9 8.79 6.56 -9.20
CA LYS A 9 9.81 7.54 -8.81
C LYS A 9 9.19 8.79 -8.16
N ASN A 10 8.03 9.21 -8.65
CA ASN A 10 7.35 10.42 -8.18
C ASN A 10 6.23 10.13 -7.15
N ARG A 11 6.21 8.93 -6.56
CA ARG A 11 5.17 8.52 -5.59
C ARG A 11 5.01 9.47 -4.38
N LYS A 12 6.05 10.25 -4.05
CA LYS A 12 5.96 11.24 -2.96
C LYS A 12 4.94 12.35 -3.26
N ASP A 13 4.76 12.68 -4.53
CA ASP A 13 3.91 13.77 -5.01
C ASP A 13 2.62 13.27 -5.67
N LEU A 14 2.49 11.94 -5.87
CA LEU A 14 1.36 11.30 -6.53
C LEU A 14 0.55 10.47 -5.53
N SER A 15 -0.73 10.25 -5.83
CA SER A 15 -1.57 9.32 -5.06
C SER A 15 -1.12 7.87 -5.17
N PRO A 16 -0.74 7.33 -6.37
CA PRO A 16 -0.23 5.97 -6.50
C PRO A 16 1.08 5.75 -5.75
N GLN A 17 1.08 4.83 -4.79
CA GLN A 17 2.23 4.51 -3.93
C GLN A 17 2.99 3.26 -4.39
N CYS A 18 2.90 2.90 -5.67
CA CYS A 18 3.59 1.74 -6.23
C CYS A 18 5.10 1.81 -5.97
N GLY A 19 5.65 0.76 -5.36
CA GLY A 19 7.08 0.68 -5.00
C GLY A 19 7.45 1.34 -3.68
N ILE A 20 6.48 1.73 -2.85
CA ILE A 20 6.75 2.20 -1.48
C ILE A 20 7.42 1.10 -0.65
N ASN A 21 8.41 1.49 0.15
CA ASN A 21 9.02 0.60 1.14
C ASN A 21 8.45 0.92 2.54
N PRO A 22 7.50 0.13 3.04
CA PRO A 22 6.90 0.38 4.36
C PRO A 22 7.87 0.14 5.52
N CYS A 23 8.97 -0.60 5.30
CA CYS A 23 10.01 -0.83 6.31
C CYS A 23 11.06 0.29 6.35
N SER A 24 10.78 1.45 5.77
CA SER A 24 11.67 2.60 5.71
C SER A 24 10.97 3.88 6.17
N SER A 25 11.73 4.98 6.19
CA SER A 25 11.20 6.32 6.47
C SER A 25 10.15 6.82 5.44
N GLU A 26 9.97 6.12 4.33
CA GLU A 26 8.93 6.47 3.34
C GLU A 26 7.53 6.43 3.95
N TRP A 27 7.29 5.52 4.89
CA TRP A 27 6.01 5.43 5.62
C TRP A 27 5.73 6.69 6.45
N THR A 28 6.76 7.28 7.03
CA THR A 28 6.68 8.57 7.72
C THR A 28 6.29 9.69 6.76
N TRP A 29 6.95 9.77 5.61
CA TRP A 29 6.63 10.79 4.60
C TRP A 29 5.17 10.71 4.16
N LEU A 30 4.67 9.50 3.97
CA LEU A 30 3.29 9.25 3.58
C LEU A 30 2.31 9.82 4.62
N MET A 31 2.50 9.49 5.90
CA MET A 31 1.64 10.01 6.98
C MET A 31 1.80 11.51 7.18
N MET A 32 3.01 12.06 7.07
CA MET A 32 3.21 13.50 7.17
C MET A 32 2.50 14.26 6.06
N ARG A 33 2.53 13.74 4.83
CA ARG A 33 1.81 14.30 3.69
C ARG A 33 0.29 14.32 3.96
N LEU A 34 -0.28 13.19 4.35
CA LEU A 34 -1.70 13.10 4.69
C LEU A 34 -2.09 14.05 5.83
N LYS A 35 -1.29 14.11 6.90
CA LYS A 35 -1.51 15.03 8.03
C LYS A 35 -1.39 16.49 7.65
N SER A 36 -0.58 16.83 6.66
CA SER A 36 -0.48 18.22 6.17
C SER A 36 -1.79 18.67 5.50
N MET A 37 -2.55 17.74 4.92
CA MET A 37 -3.87 18.02 4.37
C MET A 37 -4.93 18.12 5.48
N SER A 38 -5.03 17.09 6.33
CA SER A 38 -6.05 17.03 7.39
C SER A 38 -5.69 16.01 8.47
N ALA A 39 -6.16 16.28 9.71
CA ALA A 39 -6.15 15.30 10.80
C ALA A 39 -7.25 14.24 10.64
N LYS A 40 -8.19 14.41 9.72
CA LYS A 40 -9.33 13.54 9.48
C LYS A 40 -9.32 12.99 8.06
N GLY A 41 -9.86 11.78 7.93
CA GLY A 41 -9.93 11.11 6.64
C GLY A 41 -10.68 9.79 6.73
N PHE A 42 -10.49 8.94 5.76
CA PHE A 42 -11.04 7.59 5.72
C PHE A 42 -10.17 6.69 4.82
N ALA A 43 -10.28 5.40 5.02
CA ALA A 43 -9.75 4.38 4.11
C ALA A 43 -10.89 3.46 3.69
N GLY A 44 -10.78 2.88 2.51
CA GLY A 44 -11.81 2.01 1.98
C GLY A 44 -11.27 0.78 1.27
N ASP A 45 -12.15 -0.19 1.07
CA ASP A 45 -11.86 -1.46 0.42
C ASP A 45 -12.92 -1.73 -0.67
N PHE A 46 -12.46 -2.09 -1.85
CA PHE A 46 -13.33 -2.45 -2.97
C PHE A 46 -13.55 -3.97 -3.03
N LYS A 47 -14.76 -4.37 -3.31
CA LYS A 47 -15.03 -5.77 -3.58
C LYS A 47 -14.80 -6.09 -5.06
N ASN A 48 -13.92 -7.05 -5.34
CA ASN A 48 -13.63 -7.53 -6.71
C ASN A 48 -13.22 -6.38 -7.67
N PHE A 49 -12.29 -5.52 -7.22
CA PHE A 49 -11.84 -4.34 -7.95
C PHE A 49 -11.39 -4.66 -9.37
N ASP A 50 -10.37 -5.53 -9.49
CA ASP A 50 -9.80 -5.95 -10.79
C ASP A 50 -10.85 -6.45 -11.78
N GLY A 51 -11.90 -7.14 -11.30
CA GLY A 51 -12.93 -7.74 -12.14
C GLY A 51 -14.06 -6.78 -12.56
N GLN A 52 -14.13 -5.59 -11.96
CA GLN A 52 -15.23 -4.64 -12.17
C GLN A 52 -14.81 -3.35 -12.86
N GLU A 53 -13.54 -3.21 -13.24
CA GLU A 53 -13.06 -2.02 -13.93
C GLU A 53 -13.75 -1.81 -15.28
N PRO A 54 -14.39 -0.66 -15.49
CA PRO A 54 -15.03 -0.35 -16.76
C PRO A 54 -14.01 -0.18 -17.90
N SER A 55 -14.37 -0.65 -19.09
CA SER A 55 -13.54 -0.51 -20.30
C SER A 55 -13.25 0.95 -20.67
N GLU A 56 -14.17 1.87 -20.34
CA GLU A 56 -14.03 3.30 -20.59
C GLU A 56 -12.86 3.93 -19.82
N LEU A 57 -12.61 3.46 -18.58
CA LEU A 57 -11.45 3.92 -17.80
C LEU A 57 -10.13 3.42 -18.39
N GLN A 58 -10.13 2.25 -19.00
CA GLN A 58 -8.95 1.71 -19.67
C GLN A 58 -8.55 2.55 -20.89
N ASP A 59 -9.53 2.90 -21.73
CA ASP A 59 -9.31 3.77 -22.89
C ASP A 59 -8.80 5.16 -22.44
N ALA A 60 -9.35 5.69 -21.35
CA ALA A 60 -8.91 6.95 -20.76
C ALA A 60 -7.44 6.85 -20.29
N LEU A 61 -7.07 5.80 -19.54
CA LEU A 61 -5.70 5.58 -19.08
C LEU A 61 -4.75 5.34 -20.25
N CYS A 62 -5.14 4.57 -21.26
CA CYS A 62 -4.34 4.40 -22.47
C CYS A 62 -4.08 5.75 -23.15
N THR A 63 -5.07 6.63 -23.18
CA THR A 63 -4.92 7.99 -23.71
C THR A 63 -3.93 8.81 -22.89
N VAL A 64 -4.00 8.77 -21.57
CA VAL A 64 -3.03 9.44 -20.68
C VAL A 64 -1.61 8.94 -20.94
N VAL A 65 -1.42 7.62 -21.00
CA VAL A 65 -0.11 7.01 -21.27
C VAL A 65 0.41 7.43 -22.65
N ASN A 66 -0.43 7.43 -23.69
CA ASN A 66 -0.05 7.84 -25.03
C ASN A 66 0.33 9.34 -25.10
N ASN A 67 -0.39 10.19 -24.40
CA ASN A 67 -0.07 11.62 -24.32
C ASN A 67 1.26 11.86 -23.58
N TRP A 68 1.51 11.06 -22.55
CA TRP A 68 2.78 11.15 -21.81
C TRP A 68 3.99 10.75 -22.65
N TYR A 69 3.89 9.65 -23.40
CA TYR A 69 4.99 9.24 -24.31
C TYR A 69 5.14 10.19 -25.49
N ASN A 70 4.04 10.61 -26.10
CA ASN A 70 4.00 11.49 -27.28
C ASN A 70 5.00 11.09 -28.38
N ASP A 71 5.12 9.77 -28.64
CA ASP A 71 6.13 9.14 -29.51
C ASP A 71 5.58 8.66 -30.86
N GLY A 72 4.44 9.22 -31.24
CA GLY A 72 3.83 9.04 -32.55
C GLY A 72 2.71 8.00 -32.60
N PRO A 73 1.94 8.01 -33.72
CA PRO A 73 0.69 7.25 -33.81
C PRO A 73 0.89 5.73 -33.86
N VAL A 74 2.02 5.25 -34.38
CA VAL A 74 2.30 3.81 -34.47
C VAL A 74 2.49 3.22 -33.08
N ASN A 75 3.31 3.85 -32.24
CA ASN A 75 3.54 3.39 -30.88
C ASN A 75 2.26 3.56 -30.02
N ALA A 76 1.52 4.62 -30.22
CA ALA A 76 0.21 4.82 -29.56
C ALA A 76 -0.77 3.68 -29.90
N GLN A 77 -0.81 3.26 -31.18
CA GLN A 77 -1.66 2.15 -31.61
C GLN A 77 -1.19 0.80 -31.02
N ILE A 78 0.13 0.57 -30.96
CA ILE A 78 0.67 -0.66 -30.33
C ILE A 78 0.23 -0.73 -28.86
N ARG A 79 0.39 0.35 -28.08
CA ARG A 79 -0.05 0.38 -26.69
C ARG A 79 -1.56 0.17 -26.55
N LYS A 80 -2.34 0.77 -27.42
CA LYS A 80 -3.80 0.58 -27.42
C LYS A 80 -4.19 -0.88 -27.64
N VAL A 81 -3.53 -1.58 -28.55
CA VAL A 81 -3.77 -3.01 -28.80
C VAL A 81 -3.35 -3.83 -27.57
N LEU A 82 -2.12 -3.64 -27.06
CA LEU A 82 -1.60 -4.41 -25.93
C LEU A 82 -2.43 -4.22 -24.65
N ILE A 83 -2.89 -3.01 -24.38
CA ILE A 83 -3.77 -2.72 -23.25
C ILE A 83 -5.15 -3.31 -23.51
N GLY A 84 -5.70 -3.13 -24.70
CA GLY A 84 -6.99 -3.69 -25.09
C GLY A 84 -7.08 -5.20 -24.93
N GLU A 85 -6.06 -5.93 -25.35
CA GLU A 85 -5.97 -7.39 -25.19
C GLU A 85 -5.91 -7.86 -23.71
N ALA A 86 -5.47 -7.00 -22.80
CA ALA A 86 -5.52 -7.31 -21.37
C ALA A 86 -6.94 -7.26 -20.80
N PHE A 87 -7.79 -6.42 -21.34
CA PHE A 87 -9.15 -6.21 -20.86
C PHE A 87 -10.23 -6.94 -21.68
N ASP A 88 -10.13 -6.92 -23.01
CA ASP A 88 -10.99 -7.71 -23.90
C ASP A 88 -10.23 -8.96 -24.34
N ARG A 89 -10.39 -10.05 -23.58
CA ARG A 89 -9.57 -11.24 -23.72
C ARG A 89 -10.37 -12.54 -23.73
N TYR A 90 -9.84 -13.53 -24.43
CA TYR A 90 -10.30 -14.90 -24.32
C TYR A 90 -9.45 -15.68 -23.29
N THR A 91 -10.10 -16.24 -22.28
CA THR A 91 -9.46 -17.00 -21.21
C THR A 91 -9.86 -18.45 -21.28
N ILE A 92 -8.88 -19.36 -21.29
CA ILE A 92 -9.11 -20.81 -21.23
C ILE A 92 -9.38 -21.20 -19.77
N VAL A 93 -10.55 -21.77 -19.51
CA VAL A 93 -10.96 -22.26 -18.19
C VAL A 93 -11.38 -23.72 -18.34
N HIS A 94 -10.60 -24.62 -17.76
CA HIS A 94 -10.76 -26.07 -17.94
C HIS A 94 -10.83 -26.46 -19.44
N ASN A 95 -11.99 -26.91 -19.91
CA ASN A 95 -12.22 -27.35 -21.29
C ASN A 95 -12.98 -26.31 -22.14
N GLY A 96 -13.15 -25.10 -21.62
CA GLY A 96 -13.91 -24.04 -22.29
C GLY A 96 -13.07 -22.79 -22.51
N VAL A 97 -13.58 -21.91 -23.37
CA VAL A 97 -13.05 -20.58 -23.60
C VAL A 97 -14.11 -19.57 -23.19
N ILE A 98 -13.73 -18.63 -22.33
CA ILE A 98 -14.61 -17.57 -21.86
C ILE A 98 -14.10 -16.24 -22.44
N HIS A 99 -15.01 -15.46 -23.01
CA HIS A 99 -14.73 -14.09 -23.45
C HIS A 99 -14.99 -13.14 -22.29
N ILE A 100 -13.96 -12.40 -21.85
CA ILE A 100 -13.99 -11.42 -20.78
C ILE A 100 -13.79 -10.06 -21.39
N GLN A 101 -14.76 -9.15 -21.21
CA GLN A 101 -14.79 -7.83 -21.84
C GLN A 101 -14.58 -6.66 -20.87
N GLN A 102 -14.22 -6.96 -19.61
CA GLN A 102 -13.93 -5.96 -18.59
C GLN A 102 -12.98 -6.51 -17.55
N GLY A 103 -12.42 -5.64 -16.74
CA GLY A 103 -11.53 -6.00 -15.64
C GLY A 103 -10.13 -6.39 -16.10
N LEU A 104 -9.17 -6.15 -15.22
CA LEU A 104 -7.76 -6.38 -15.45
C LEU A 104 -7.33 -7.73 -14.87
N PRO A 105 -6.57 -8.58 -15.60
CA PRO A 105 -6.04 -9.80 -15.00
C PRO A 105 -5.00 -9.48 -13.93
N SER A 106 -5.13 -10.08 -12.74
CA SER A 106 -4.22 -9.85 -11.61
C SER A 106 -2.74 -10.15 -11.91
N GLY A 107 -2.46 -10.93 -12.96
CA GLY A 107 -1.09 -11.24 -13.44
C GLY A 107 -0.54 -10.29 -14.50
N PHE A 108 -1.27 -9.26 -14.91
CA PHE A 108 -0.78 -8.28 -15.86
C PHE A 108 0.30 -7.40 -15.22
N VAL A 109 1.40 -7.17 -15.93
CA VAL A 109 2.61 -6.50 -15.38
C VAL A 109 2.37 -5.07 -14.87
N LEU A 110 1.32 -4.41 -15.32
CA LEU A 110 0.96 -3.05 -14.91
C LEU A 110 -0.26 -3.00 -13.98
N THR A 111 -0.77 -4.15 -13.53
CA THR A 111 -2.02 -4.23 -12.74
C THR A 111 -2.05 -3.23 -11.59
N VAL A 112 -1.05 -3.24 -10.71
CA VAL A 112 -1.04 -2.35 -9.55
C VAL A 112 -1.01 -0.87 -9.93
N ILE A 113 -0.32 -0.52 -11.01
CA ILE A 113 -0.23 0.87 -11.47
C ILE A 113 -1.55 1.32 -12.08
N PHE A 114 -2.15 0.50 -12.96
CA PHE A 114 -3.42 0.81 -13.58
C PHE A 114 -4.53 0.89 -12.53
N ASN A 115 -4.63 -0.10 -11.65
CA ASN A 115 -5.61 -0.11 -10.57
C ASN A 115 -5.47 1.12 -9.67
N SER A 116 -4.25 1.54 -9.34
CA SER A 116 -4.03 2.75 -8.55
C SER A 116 -4.54 4.01 -9.26
N TRP A 117 -4.36 4.11 -10.57
CA TRP A 117 -4.90 5.21 -11.37
C TRP A 117 -6.42 5.13 -11.52
N VAL A 118 -7.00 3.93 -11.67
CA VAL A 118 -8.47 3.73 -11.69
C VAL A 118 -9.08 4.15 -10.36
N ASN A 119 -8.45 3.79 -9.25
CA ASN A 119 -8.87 4.20 -7.91
C ASN A 119 -8.90 5.73 -7.78
N GLU A 120 -7.87 6.40 -8.30
CA GLU A 120 -7.80 7.86 -8.36
C GLU A 120 -8.91 8.44 -9.26
N CYS A 121 -9.22 7.81 -10.39
CA CYS A 121 -10.34 8.21 -11.23
C CYS A 121 -11.69 8.13 -10.50
N TYR A 122 -11.92 7.09 -9.70
CA TYR A 122 -13.15 6.97 -8.90
C TYR A 122 -13.29 8.10 -7.88
N LYS A 123 -12.20 8.56 -7.27
CA LYS A 123 -12.19 9.75 -6.41
C LYS A 123 -12.67 10.99 -7.17
N TYR A 124 -12.12 11.25 -8.35
CA TYR A 124 -12.50 12.42 -9.15
C TYR A 124 -13.94 12.34 -9.67
N LEU A 125 -14.40 11.15 -10.07
CA LEU A 125 -15.79 10.95 -10.50
C LEU A 125 -16.75 11.18 -9.33
N ALA A 126 -16.44 10.69 -8.14
CA ALA A 126 -17.21 10.96 -6.93
C ALA A 126 -17.22 12.46 -6.58
N TRP A 127 -16.07 13.13 -6.74
CA TRP A 127 -16.00 14.58 -6.55
C TRP A 127 -16.94 15.34 -7.50
N LEU A 128 -16.92 15.02 -8.79
CA LEU A 128 -17.77 15.66 -9.80
C LEU A 128 -19.27 15.47 -9.53
N ASP A 129 -19.67 14.35 -8.93
CA ASP A 129 -21.07 14.09 -8.55
C ASP A 129 -21.46 14.83 -7.27
N LEU A 130 -20.64 14.69 -6.23
CA LEU A 130 -20.95 15.08 -4.85
C LEU A 130 -20.67 16.55 -4.54
N ALA A 131 -19.73 17.20 -5.22
CA ALA A 131 -19.30 18.54 -4.88
C ALA A 131 -20.39 19.59 -5.14
N PRO A 132 -20.52 20.59 -4.26
CA PRO A 132 -21.34 21.76 -4.52
C PRO A 132 -20.91 22.45 -5.81
N SER A 133 -21.86 23.12 -6.47
CA SER A 133 -21.62 23.74 -7.79
C SER A 133 -20.41 24.69 -7.83
N SER A 134 -20.11 25.36 -6.72
CA SER A 134 -18.96 26.27 -6.59
C SER A 134 -17.60 25.54 -6.46
N ARG A 135 -17.60 24.22 -6.18
CA ARG A 135 -16.40 23.41 -5.91
C ARG A 135 -16.22 22.25 -6.91
N LYS A 136 -17.01 22.21 -7.99
CA LYS A 136 -16.97 21.09 -8.96
C LYS A 136 -15.68 20.99 -9.78
N ALA A 137 -14.91 22.07 -9.93
CA ALA A 137 -13.62 22.00 -10.63
C ALA A 137 -12.65 21.03 -9.92
N LEU A 138 -11.98 20.18 -10.70
CA LEU A 138 -11.08 19.15 -10.15
C LEU A 138 -9.91 19.72 -9.33
N VAL A 139 -9.46 20.93 -9.64
CA VAL A 139 -8.43 21.62 -8.84
C VAL A 139 -8.85 21.74 -7.37
N HIS A 140 -10.14 21.90 -7.09
CA HIS A 140 -10.63 21.96 -5.71
C HIS A 140 -10.61 20.60 -5.01
N CYS A 141 -10.69 19.49 -5.77
CA CYS A 141 -10.45 18.16 -5.21
C CYS A 141 -9.03 18.05 -4.68
N ASP A 142 -8.05 18.44 -5.48
CA ASP A 142 -6.63 18.37 -5.09
C ASP A 142 -6.27 19.36 -3.97
N GLU A 143 -6.99 20.48 -3.86
CA GLU A 143 -6.85 21.41 -2.75
C GLU A 143 -7.40 20.89 -1.41
N ASP A 144 -8.43 20.03 -1.45
CA ASP A 144 -9.19 19.62 -0.27
C ASP A 144 -8.99 18.15 0.12
N VAL A 145 -8.44 17.33 -0.78
CA VAL A 145 -8.27 15.88 -0.59
C VAL A 145 -6.86 15.46 -1.01
N ASP A 146 -6.10 14.91 -0.09
CA ASP A 146 -4.89 14.16 -0.42
C ASP A 146 -5.14 12.66 -0.30
N SER A 147 -4.70 11.89 -1.30
CA SER A 147 -5.00 10.47 -1.44
C SER A 147 -3.74 9.64 -1.54
N ILE A 148 -3.83 8.41 -1.04
CA ILE A 148 -2.86 7.35 -1.26
C ILE A 148 -3.57 6.15 -1.85
N THR A 149 -3.00 5.54 -2.90
CA THR A 149 -3.58 4.37 -3.56
C THR A 149 -2.50 3.32 -3.85
N TYR A 150 -2.87 2.04 -3.74
CA TYR A 150 -2.03 0.93 -4.17
C TYR A 150 -2.93 -0.20 -4.67
N GLY A 151 -3.17 -0.23 -5.96
CA GLY A 151 -4.23 -1.09 -6.50
C GLY A 151 -5.61 -0.64 -6.02
N ASP A 152 -6.33 -1.56 -5.41
CA ASP A 152 -7.63 -1.33 -4.78
C ASP A 152 -7.55 -0.67 -3.40
N ASP A 153 -6.42 -0.78 -2.73
CA ASP A 153 -6.21 -0.19 -1.40
C ASP A 153 -6.09 1.34 -1.49
N ASN A 154 -6.77 2.06 -0.60
CA ASN A 154 -6.77 3.51 -0.62
C ASN A 154 -6.96 4.13 0.77
N GLY A 155 -6.47 5.37 0.88
CA GLY A 155 -6.69 6.23 2.03
C GLY A 155 -6.78 7.69 1.58
N HIS A 156 -7.63 8.47 2.24
CA HIS A 156 -7.91 9.85 1.89
C HIS A 156 -7.89 10.74 3.13
N ALA A 157 -6.99 11.73 3.14
CA ALA A 157 -7.05 12.84 4.09
C ALA A 157 -7.90 13.96 3.48
N VAL A 158 -8.92 14.43 4.20
CA VAL A 158 -9.93 15.35 3.66
C VAL A 158 -10.13 16.51 4.62
N LYS A 159 -10.14 17.75 4.12
CA LYS A 159 -10.43 18.94 4.93
C LYS A 159 -11.79 18.83 5.62
N GLU A 160 -11.89 19.33 6.85
CA GLU A 160 -13.08 19.16 7.69
C GLU A 160 -14.37 19.71 7.05
N ASP A 161 -14.30 20.87 6.39
CA ASP A 161 -15.45 21.47 5.70
C ASP A 161 -15.92 20.61 4.51
N THR A 162 -15.01 19.91 3.88
CA THR A 162 -15.25 19.01 2.75
C THR A 162 -15.81 17.65 3.21
N LEU A 163 -15.40 17.18 4.40
CA LEU A 163 -15.91 15.92 4.98
C LEU A 163 -17.43 15.89 5.20
N VAL A 164 -18.08 17.04 5.27
CA VAL A 164 -19.54 17.12 5.39
C VAL A 164 -20.25 16.44 4.25
N TRP A 165 -19.68 16.49 3.04
CA TRP A 165 -20.29 15.96 1.82
C TRP A 165 -19.38 15.00 1.03
N PHE A 166 -18.07 14.95 1.30
CA PHE A 166 -17.11 14.04 0.67
C PHE A 166 -16.45 13.17 1.73
N ASN A 167 -17.00 11.99 1.94
CA ASN A 167 -16.59 11.06 3.00
C ASN A 167 -16.92 9.62 2.59
N LEU A 168 -16.51 8.64 3.40
CA LEU A 168 -16.70 7.21 3.12
C LEU A 168 -18.16 6.86 2.74
N ARG A 169 -19.15 7.44 3.45
CA ARG A 169 -20.57 7.12 3.21
C ARG A 169 -21.06 7.66 1.87
N THR A 170 -20.75 8.92 1.58
CA THR A 170 -21.22 9.58 0.37
C THR A 170 -20.55 8.99 -0.87
N ILE A 171 -19.27 8.68 -0.80
CA ILE A 171 -18.53 7.99 -1.86
C ILE A 171 -19.07 6.56 -2.05
N GLY A 172 -19.25 5.80 -0.97
CA GLY A 172 -19.84 4.46 -1.05
C GLY A 172 -21.24 4.46 -1.64
N MET A 173 -22.07 5.46 -1.31
CA MET A 173 -23.38 5.66 -1.92
C MET A 173 -23.28 5.99 -3.41
N PHE A 174 -22.36 6.86 -3.82
CA PHE A 174 -22.09 7.19 -5.22
C PHE A 174 -21.66 5.94 -5.99
N LEU A 175 -20.65 5.23 -5.53
CA LEU A 175 -20.12 4.03 -6.18
C LEU A 175 -21.17 2.93 -6.29
N SER A 176 -22.03 2.77 -5.28
CA SER A 176 -23.10 1.76 -5.30
C SER A 176 -24.15 2.01 -6.41
N LYS A 177 -24.41 3.27 -6.80
CA LYS A 177 -25.27 3.60 -7.94
C LYS A 177 -24.69 3.10 -9.28
N HIS A 178 -23.37 2.91 -9.33
CA HIS A 178 -22.65 2.41 -10.49
C HIS A 178 -22.30 0.90 -10.38
N GLY A 179 -22.92 0.18 -9.43
CA GLY A 179 -22.69 -1.26 -9.24
C GLY A 179 -21.38 -1.60 -8.54
N ILE A 180 -20.62 -0.62 -8.07
CA ILE A 180 -19.35 -0.81 -7.39
C ILE A 180 -19.59 -0.94 -5.88
N THR A 181 -19.13 -2.04 -5.28
CA THR A 181 -19.20 -2.25 -3.84
C THR A 181 -17.97 -1.68 -3.17
N TYR A 182 -18.17 -0.69 -2.30
CA TYR A 182 -17.12 -0.03 -1.53
C TYR A 182 -17.49 -0.08 -0.02
N THR A 183 -16.54 -0.43 0.81
CA THR A 183 -16.69 -0.62 2.25
C THR A 183 -15.62 0.18 2.99
N ASP A 184 -15.66 0.22 4.32
CA ASP A 184 -14.50 0.67 5.08
C ASP A 184 -13.37 -0.40 5.06
N GLU A 185 -12.21 -0.06 5.58
CA GLU A 185 -11.04 -0.94 5.70
C GLU A 185 -11.29 -2.23 6.52
N HIS A 186 -12.36 -2.24 7.33
CA HIS A 186 -12.80 -3.39 8.11
C HIS A 186 -13.94 -4.19 7.43
N LYS A 187 -14.23 -3.87 6.16
CA LYS A 187 -15.30 -4.49 5.35
C LYS A 187 -16.72 -4.24 5.87
N ASN A 188 -16.91 -3.20 6.69
CA ASN A 188 -18.24 -2.75 7.05
C ASN A 188 -18.85 -1.97 5.88
N HIS A 189 -20.13 -2.22 5.62
CA HIS A 189 -20.87 -1.51 4.60
C HIS A 189 -20.88 0.00 4.89
N TRP A 190 -20.72 0.84 3.86
CA TRP A 190 -20.62 2.29 3.99
C TRP A 190 -21.76 2.94 4.80
N SER A 191 -22.97 2.38 4.78
CA SER A 191 -24.13 2.93 5.50
C SER A 191 -24.01 2.86 7.03
N ILE A 192 -23.25 1.90 7.56
CA ILE A 192 -23.01 1.71 8.99
C ILE A 192 -21.60 2.13 9.42
N ALA A 193 -20.67 2.22 8.49
CA ALA A 193 -19.30 2.67 8.75
C ALA A 193 -19.26 4.13 9.22
N LYS A 194 -18.21 4.52 9.93
CA LYS A 194 -17.97 5.91 10.28
C LYS A 194 -17.68 6.70 9.00
N PRO A 195 -18.23 7.92 8.82
CA PRO A 195 -17.97 8.71 7.63
C PRO A 195 -16.50 9.13 7.52
N SER A 196 -15.83 9.36 8.65
CA SER A 196 -14.41 9.65 8.75
C SER A 196 -13.85 9.19 10.09
N VAL A 197 -12.53 9.04 10.15
CA VAL A 197 -11.74 8.68 11.32
C VAL A 197 -10.55 9.62 11.46
N ASP A 198 -9.76 9.48 12.52
CA ASP A 198 -8.45 10.12 12.60
C ASP A 198 -7.56 9.53 11.49
N ILE A 199 -6.89 10.41 10.72
CA ILE A 199 -6.08 9.94 9.58
C ILE A 199 -4.94 9.00 9.99
N GLN A 200 -4.42 9.13 11.19
CA GLN A 200 -3.39 8.24 11.71
C GLN A 200 -3.93 6.84 12.04
N SER A 201 -5.24 6.69 12.22
CA SER A 201 -5.87 5.41 12.56
C SER A 201 -6.23 4.55 11.36
N ILE A 202 -6.10 5.06 10.14
CA ILE A 202 -6.38 4.26 8.94
C ILE A 202 -5.36 3.13 8.77
N SER A 203 -5.79 2.05 8.14
CA SER A 203 -4.92 0.99 7.64
C SER A 203 -4.66 1.17 6.15
N PHE A 204 -3.43 0.95 5.72
CA PHE A 204 -3.03 0.94 4.31
C PHE A 204 -2.04 -0.20 4.07
N LEU A 205 -2.25 -1.01 3.04
CA LEU A 205 -1.48 -2.23 2.77
C LEU A 205 -1.47 -3.20 3.99
N LYS A 206 -2.59 -3.30 4.70
CA LYS A 206 -2.73 -4.03 5.97
C LYS A 206 -1.76 -3.58 7.07
N ARG A 207 -1.24 -2.36 6.98
CA ARG A 207 -0.30 -1.76 7.90
C ARG A 207 -0.90 -0.53 8.59
N LEU A 208 -0.51 -0.34 9.83
CA LEU A 208 -0.90 0.82 10.62
C LEU A 208 0.17 1.90 10.55
N PHE A 209 -0.17 3.09 11.02
CA PHE A 209 0.77 4.21 11.20
C PHE A 209 1.02 4.41 12.70
N VAL A 210 2.05 3.75 13.22
CA VAL A 210 2.37 3.79 14.65
C VAL A 210 3.58 4.70 14.89
N PRO A 211 3.48 5.72 15.76
CA PRO A 211 4.62 6.57 16.09
C PRO A 211 5.79 5.75 16.62
N HIS A 212 7.00 6.11 16.20
CA HIS A 212 8.21 5.51 16.75
C HIS A 212 8.35 5.91 18.24
N PRO A 213 8.63 4.97 19.16
CA PRO A 213 8.64 5.26 20.60
C PRO A 213 9.61 6.37 21.00
N ASP A 214 10.80 6.41 20.41
CA ASP A 214 11.82 7.40 20.73
C ASP A 214 11.76 8.66 19.85
N MET A 215 11.08 8.59 18.70
CA MET A 215 10.93 9.69 17.75
C MET A 215 9.48 9.80 17.28
N PRO A 216 8.57 10.39 18.09
CA PRO A 216 7.11 10.37 17.81
C PRO A 216 6.68 11.05 16.52
N THR A 217 7.55 11.81 15.87
CA THR A 217 7.30 12.42 14.55
C THR A 217 7.52 11.44 13.40
N PHE A 218 8.17 10.30 13.66
CA PHE A 218 8.38 9.24 12.70
C PHE A 218 7.39 8.10 12.92
N PHE A 219 7.03 7.40 11.85
CA PHE A 219 6.02 6.35 11.88
C PHE A 219 6.61 5.02 11.43
N LYS A 220 6.33 4.00 12.21
CA LYS A 220 6.51 2.59 11.85
C LYS A 220 5.28 2.07 11.13
N ALA A 221 5.45 1.02 10.34
CA ALA A 221 4.44 0.38 9.51
C ALA A 221 4.12 -1.05 9.96
N PRO A 222 3.64 -1.29 11.19
CA PRO A 222 3.37 -2.64 11.64
C PRO A 222 2.30 -3.30 10.77
N LEU A 223 2.67 -4.45 10.16
CA LEU A 223 1.77 -5.30 9.40
C LEU A 223 0.82 -6.04 10.35
N GLU A 224 -0.39 -6.33 9.91
CA GLU A 224 -1.34 -7.17 10.65
C GLU A 224 -0.66 -8.45 11.15
N LYS A 225 -0.70 -8.71 12.47
CA LYS A 225 0.00 -9.84 13.11
C LYS A 225 -0.36 -11.18 12.50
N LYS A 226 -1.63 -11.36 12.17
CA LYS A 226 -2.12 -12.56 11.49
C LYS A 226 -1.40 -12.81 10.16
N SER A 227 -1.17 -11.77 9.36
CA SER A 227 -0.45 -11.88 8.08
C SER A 227 1.04 -12.23 8.28
N ILE A 228 1.66 -11.77 9.38
CA ILE A 228 3.03 -12.14 9.74
C ILE A 228 3.11 -13.63 10.11
N GLU A 229 2.19 -14.11 10.95
CA GLU A 229 2.17 -15.48 11.45
C GLU A 229 1.76 -16.47 10.35
N GLU A 230 0.78 -16.13 9.52
CA GLU A 230 0.33 -16.98 8.40
C GLU A 230 1.43 -17.22 7.36
N ARG A 231 2.32 -16.25 7.12
CA ARG A 231 3.47 -16.42 6.21
C ARG A 231 4.37 -17.61 6.60
N LEU A 232 4.47 -17.90 7.88
CA LEU A 232 5.29 -19.00 8.40
C LEU A 232 4.67 -20.38 8.18
N LEU A 233 3.35 -20.44 7.87
CA LEU A 233 2.62 -21.70 7.69
C LEU A 233 2.69 -22.24 6.25
N TRP A 234 3.22 -21.46 5.31
CA TRP A 234 3.20 -21.81 3.90
C TRP A 234 4.58 -21.71 3.26
N VAL A 235 4.96 -22.74 2.53
CA VAL A 235 6.14 -22.76 1.66
C VAL A 235 5.65 -23.17 0.27
N THR A 236 5.88 -22.31 -0.73
CA THR A 236 5.51 -22.60 -2.11
C THR A 236 6.60 -23.45 -2.76
N GLU A 237 6.23 -24.47 -3.54
CA GLU A 237 7.20 -25.21 -4.34
C GLU A 237 7.93 -24.28 -5.34
N SER A 238 9.23 -24.38 -5.36
CA SER A 238 10.09 -23.60 -6.26
C SER A 238 11.08 -24.52 -7.00
N LYS A 239 11.36 -24.18 -8.24
CA LYS A 239 12.44 -24.85 -9.02
C LYS A 239 13.82 -24.25 -8.72
N PHE A 240 13.87 -23.12 -8.01
CA PHE A 240 15.09 -22.30 -7.83
C PHE A 240 15.58 -22.27 -6.38
N ALA A 241 14.75 -22.70 -5.41
CA ALA A 241 15.08 -22.68 -4.00
C ALA A 241 14.49 -23.91 -3.31
N SER A 242 15.22 -24.46 -2.34
CA SER A 242 14.75 -25.55 -1.50
C SER A 242 13.65 -25.09 -0.52
N PRO A 243 12.82 -25.98 0.01
CA PRO A 243 11.84 -25.64 1.05
C PRO A 243 12.49 -24.97 2.28
N ASP A 244 13.70 -25.36 2.65
CA ASP A 244 14.42 -24.78 3.79
C ASP A 244 14.89 -23.34 3.52
N GLU A 245 15.40 -23.06 2.33
CA GLU A 245 15.75 -21.69 1.91
C GLU A 245 14.52 -20.77 1.88
N LEU A 246 13.38 -21.26 1.36
CA LEU A 246 12.14 -20.49 1.35
C LEU A 246 11.57 -20.26 2.77
N LEU A 247 11.67 -21.27 3.66
CA LEU A 247 11.29 -21.12 5.06
C LEU A 247 12.17 -20.11 5.75
N GLN A 248 13.48 -20.14 5.54
CA GLN A 248 14.42 -19.19 6.10
C GLN A 248 14.12 -17.75 5.64
N GLU A 249 13.78 -17.58 4.37
CA GLU A 249 13.36 -16.26 3.83
C GLU A 249 12.03 -15.79 4.46
N ASN A 250 11.06 -16.70 4.64
CA ASN A 250 9.81 -16.38 5.32
C ASN A 250 10.04 -15.97 6.78
N ILE A 251 10.92 -16.67 7.50
CA ILE A 251 11.30 -16.31 8.87
C ILE A 251 11.93 -14.92 8.89
N LYS A 252 12.88 -14.66 8.01
CA LYS A 252 13.53 -13.36 7.89
C LYS A 252 12.51 -12.25 7.69
N ASN A 253 11.64 -12.39 6.71
CA ASN A 253 10.63 -11.39 6.38
C ASN A 253 9.61 -11.20 7.51
N SER A 254 9.23 -12.28 8.21
CA SER A 254 8.32 -12.20 9.37
C SER A 254 8.97 -11.49 10.56
N MET A 255 10.25 -11.71 10.82
CA MET A 255 10.98 -11.01 11.87
C MET A 255 11.17 -9.51 11.56
N GLN A 256 11.42 -9.16 10.30
CA GLN A 256 11.45 -7.75 9.86
C GLN A 256 10.13 -7.04 10.09
N ASP A 257 9.01 -7.70 9.77
CA ASP A 257 7.68 -7.15 10.04
C ASP A 257 7.37 -7.12 11.55
N ALA A 258 7.83 -8.12 12.33
CA ALA A 258 7.66 -8.15 13.79
C ALA A 258 8.40 -7.01 14.49
N TYR A 259 9.57 -6.59 13.98
CA TYR A 259 10.28 -5.41 14.47
C TYR A 259 9.39 -4.16 14.51
N GLN A 260 8.52 -3.98 13.55
CA GLN A 260 7.64 -2.81 13.47
C GLN A 260 6.63 -2.73 14.63
N TRP A 261 6.31 -3.86 15.28
CA TRP A 261 5.46 -3.95 16.48
C TRP A 261 6.17 -3.67 17.80
N GLY A 262 7.49 -3.57 17.78
CA GLY A 262 8.30 -3.34 18.97
C GLY A 262 8.91 -4.61 19.59
N PRO A 263 9.74 -4.45 20.65
CA PRO A 263 10.59 -5.52 21.13
C PRO A 263 9.84 -6.70 21.76
N VAL A 264 8.69 -6.44 22.38
CA VAL A 264 7.90 -7.50 23.04
C VAL A 264 7.39 -8.52 22.02
N TYR A 265 6.67 -8.06 21.01
CA TYR A 265 6.14 -8.97 19.98
C TYR A 265 7.26 -9.63 19.16
N PHE A 266 8.35 -8.90 18.91
CA PHE A 266 9.53 -9.45 18.23
C PHE A 266 10.11 -10.64 19.00
N SER A 267 10.30 -10.50 20.34
CA SER A 267 10.83 -11.58 21.17
C SER A 267 9.85 -12.76 21.24
N GLU A 268 8.57 -12.51 21.50
CA GLU A 268 7.55 -13.56 21.56
C GLU A 268 7.45 -14.38 20.28
N LEU A 269 7.51 -13.73 19.11
CA LEU A 269 7.49 -14.43 17.82
C LEU A 269 8.78 -15.21 17.60
N ARG A 270 9.91 -14.64 17.95
CA ARG A 270 11.22 -15.28 17.84
C ARG A 270 11.25 -16.58 18.64
N ASP A 271 10.87 -16.53 19.91
CA ASP A 271 10.87 -17.69 20.81
C ASP A 271 9.97 -18.79 20.25
N LYS A 272 8.77 -18.46 19.75
CA LYS A 272 7.88 -19.44 19.10
C LYS A 272 8.49 -20.10 17.86
N ILE A 273 9.21 -19.33 17.03
CA ILE A 273 9.88 -19.86 15.84
C ILE A 273 11.06 -20.77 16.25
N GLU A 274 11.87 -20.37 17.22
CA GLU A 274 13.00 -21.15 17.73
C GLU A 274 12.54 -22.49 18.30
N ASP A 275 11.48 -22.50 19.11
CA ASP A 275 10.88 -23.70 19.67
C ASP A 275 10.37 -24.65 18.56
N ALA A 276 9.60 -24.12 17.61
CA ALA A 276 9.08 -24.90 16.51
C ALA A 276 10.17 -25.50 15.61
N LEU A 277 11.24 -24.75 15.34
CA LEU A 277 12.38 -25.23 14.55
C LEU A 277 13.20 -26.29 15.33
N ALA A 278 13.32 -26.16 16.65
CA ALA A 278 13.99 -27.14 17.48
C ALA A 278 13.24 -28.47 17.49
N GLU A 279 11.91 -28.46 17.59
CA GLU A 279 11.07 -29.66 17.57
C GLU A 279 11.26 -30.48 16.27
N VAL A 280 11.49 -29.83 15.13
CA VAL A 280 11.69 -30.50 13.83
C VAL A 280 13.18 -30.67 13.45
N GLY A 281 14.12 -30.38 14.36
CA GLY A 281 15.57 -30.52 14.14
C GLY A 281 16.15 -29.53 13.12
N LYS A 282 15.51 -28.39 12.92
CA LYS A 282 15.89 -27.35 11.95
C LYS A 282 16.33 -26.02 12.60
N ALA A 283 16.81 -26.05 13.82
CA ALA A 283 17.23 -24.84 14.55
C ALA A 283 18.24 -23.95 13.77
N HIS A 284 19.02 -24.55 12.87
CA HIS A 284 19.98 -23.85 12.00
C HIS A 284 19.32 -22.91 10.99
N LEU A 285 18.01 -23.02 10.75
CA LEU A 285 17.25 -22.10 9.86
C LEU A 285 16.87 -20.81 10.56
N MET A 286 17.04 -20.72 11.88
CA MET A 286 16.76 -19.48 12.61
C MET A 286 17.71 -18.38 12.12
N SER A 287 17.13 -17.26 11.76
CA SER A 287 17.87 -16.10 11.28
C SER A 287 18.62 -15.40 12.41
N GLU A 288 19.81 -14.86 12.13
CA GLU A 288 20.56 -14.00 13.04
C GLU A 288 19.97 -12.58 13.21
N ILE A 289 18.72 -12.37 12.80
CA ILE A 289 18.06 -11.07 12.92
C ILE A 289 17.84 -10.73 14.38
N SER A 290 18.36 -9.59 14.79
CA SER A 290 18.12 -9.00 16.11
C SER A 290 17.22 -7.76 16.00
N TYR A 291 16.49 -7.46 17.10
CA TYR A 291 15.68 -6.25 17.16
C TYR A 291 16.49 -4.99 16.91
N THR A 292 17.65 -4.88 17.58
CA THR A 292 18.57 -3.73 17.43
C THR A 292 19.13 -3.63 16.01
N GLY A 293 19.43 -4.77 15.37
CA GLY A 293 19.90 -4.78 13.99
C GLY A 293 18.85 -4.26 13.00
N GLU A 294 17.57 -4.61 13.18
CA GLU A 294 16.48 -4.09 12.36
C GLU A 294 16.21 -2.60 12.67
N GLU A 295 16.34 -2.19 13.93
CA GLU A 295 16.23 -0.78 14.31
C GLU A 295 17.30 0.08 13.65
N MET A 296 18.55 -0.39 13.60
CA MET A 296 19.64 0.30 12.90
C MET A 296 19.35 0.43 11.39
N LYS A 297 18.94 -0.65 10.74
CA LYS A 297 18.57 -0.62 9.32
C LYS A 297 17.43 0.37 9.04
N TRP A 298 16.45 0.43 9.92
CA TRP A 298 15.37 1.40 9.80
C TRP A 298 15.88 2.84 9.90
N PHE A 299 16.74 3.12 10.87
CA PHE A 299 17.35 4.44 11.04
C PHE A 299 18.23 4.86 9.85
N GLU A 300 18.91 3.93 9.19
CA GLU A 300 19.69 4.21 7.98
C GLU A 300 18.82 4.77 6.84
N THR A 301 17.53 4.48 6.86
CA THR A 301 16.58 5.03 5.86
C THR A 301 16.13 6.45 6.19
N VAL A 302 16.42 6.96 7.38
CA VAL A 302 15.99 8.28 7.86
C VAL A 302 17.08 9.31 7.62
N PRO A 303 16.89 10.27 6.70
CA PRO A 303 17.90 11.29 6.43
C PRO A 303 18.27 12.09 7.70
N GLY A 304 19.56 12.22 7.99
CA GLY A 304 20.09 12.99 9.11
C GLY A 304 20.00 12.33 10.49
N VAL A 305 19.62 11.05 10.58
CA VAL A 305 19.46 10.32 11.86
C VAL A 305 20.54 9.23 12.08
N VAL A 306 21.44 9.07 11.12
CA VAL A 306 22.52 8.07 11.21
C VAL A 306 23.33 8.20 12.49
N ASP A 307 23.68 9.45 12.87
CA ASP A 307 24.46 9.73 14.10
C ASP A 307 23.67 9.34 15.36
N TYR A 308 22.35 9.52 15.37
CA TYR A 308 21.50 9.13 16.49
C TYR A 308 21.39 7.60 16.64
N ALA A 309 21.22 6.89 15.53
CA ALA A 309 21.15 5.43 15.54
C ALA A 309 22.46 4.81 16.05
N GLN A 310 23.59 5.33 15.59
CA GLN A 310 24.92 4.89 16.07
C GLN A 310 25.13 5.18 17.56
N SER A 311 24.69 6.35 18.03
CA SER A 311 24.78 6.74 19.43
C SER A 311 23.93 5.83 20.32
N LYS A 312 22.66 5.54 19.93
CA LYS A 312 21.78 4.64 20.67
C LYS A 312 22.31 3.21 20.68
N PHE A 313 22.78 2.71 19.56
CA PHE A 313 23.39 1.39 19.46
C PHE A 313 24.61 1.25 20.39
N ALA A 314 25.46 2.26 20.44
CA ALA A 314 26.62 2.29 21.34
C ALA A 314 26.19 2.26 22.81
N GLN A 315 25.10 2.95 23.18
CA GLN A 315 24.56 2.90 24.55
C GLN A 315 23.98 1.52 24.90
N ASP A 316 23.17 0.94 24.01
CA ASP A 316 22.47 -0.33 24.25
C ASP A 316 23.43 -1.53 24.25
N VAL A 317 24.46 -1.52 23.38
CA VAL A 317 25.39 -2.64 23.21
C VAL A 317 26.62 -2.53 24.13
N PHE A 318 27.13 -1.34 24.35
CA PHE A 318 28.40 -1.14 25.08
C PHE A 318 28.25 -0.42 26.41
N GLY A 319 27.04 0.05 26.77
CA GLY A 319 26.80 0.79 28.01
C GLY A 319 27.56 2.12 28.09
N VAL A 320 28.06 2.60 26.97
CA VAL A 320 28.88 3.82 26.91
C VAL A 320 27.99 5.03 26.62
N GLY A 321 27.81 5.88 27.62
CA GLY A 321 27.18 7.18 27.39
C GLY A 321 28.06 8.05 26.48
N VAL A 322 27.57 8.34 25.26
CA VAL A 322 28.24 9.30 24.37
C VAL A 322 28.10 10.69 24.99
N ALA A 323 29.18 11.26 25.47
CA ALA A 323 29.24 12.63 25.93
C ALA A 323 28.85 13.54 24.71
N ARG A 324 27.81 14.33 24.87
CA ARG A 324 27.44 15.37 23.89
C ARG A 324 28.61 16.36 23.79
N ALA A 325 29.21 16.46 22.61
CA ALA A 325 30.10 17.55 22.25
C ALA A 325 29.30 18.79 21.90
#